data_566b7c2b8c6a4ba63040e7fd00435090
#
_entry.id   566b7c2b8c6a4ba63040e7fd00435090
#
_cell.length_a   1.000
_cell.length_b   1.000
_cell.length_c   1.000
_cell.angle_alpha   90.00
_cell.angle_beta   90.00
_cell.angle_gamma   90.00
#
_symmetry.space_group_name_H-M   'P 1'
#
loop_
_entity.id
_entity.type
_entity.pdbx_description
1 polymer ?
#
loop_
_entity_poly.entity_id
_entity_poly.type
_entity_poly.pdbx_seq_one_letter_code
_entity_poly.pdbx_strand_id
1 'polypeptide(L)'
;MTRVVKVGNLKIGGNNPIIIQSMTNTNSSDVEATVKQINELEKVGCQLVRMTINNVKAAEAIKEIKKRVNLPLVADIHFDYRLALLAIENGIDKLRINPGNIGSDENVKKVVEAAREKNIPIRIGVNSGSIEKEILEKYRKPCVEALVESALYHVRLLEKFNFFDIIISLKSSNVKMMVEAYRKISSLVDYPLHLGVTEAGTKFQGTVKSAIGIGALLVDGIGATLRVSLTENPVEEIKVAKEILKVLDLSDEGVEIISCPTCGRTEIDLIGLAKQVEEEFQNEKNKFKVAVMGCVVNGPGEAREADYGIAAGRGIGILFKKGEVVKKVSEENLLEELKKLITEDLKKFKN
;
A
#
# COMPACT_ATOMS: atom_id res chain seq x y z
N MET A 1 -16.68 8.51 9.26
CA MET A 1 -16.54 7.92 7.91
C MET A 1 -16.04 9.01 6.98
N THR A 2 -15.02 8.77 6.16
CA THR A 2 -14.49 9.77 5.22
C THR A 2 -15.38 9.90 3.99
N ARG A 3 -15.25 11.04 3.26
CA ARG A 3 -15.83 11.19 1.90
C ARG A 3 -15.22 10.17 0.95
N VAL A 4 -15.89 10.00 -0.19
CA VAL A 4 -15.38 9.18 -1.31
C VAL A 4 -14.85 10.10 -2.40
N VAL A 5 -13.59 9.90 -2.80
CA VAL A 5 -12.93 10.62 -3.89
C VAL A 5 -12.67 9.63 -5.04
N LYS A 6 -13.04 10.00 -6.26
CA LYS A 6 -12.82 9.17 -7.46
C LYS A 6 -11.46 9.48 -8.08
N VAL A 7 -10.72 8.44 -8.46
CA VAL A 7 -9.44 8.52 -9.20
C VAL A 7 -9.47 7.53 -10.34
N GLY A 8 -9.70 8.00 -11.55
CA GLY A 8 -10.01 7.11 -12.67
C GLY A 8 -11.22 6.21 -12.35
N ASN A 9 -11.02 4.90 -12.38
CA ASN A 9 -12.04 3.90 -12.03
C ASN A 9 -12.09 3.56 -10.52
N LEU A 10 -11.17 4.10 -9.70
CA LEU A 10 -11.08 3.80 -8.27
C LEU A 10 -11.97 4.73 -7.44
N LYS A 11 -12.51 4.17 -6.34
CA LYS A 11 -13.18 4.93 -5.28
C LYS A 11 -12.33 4.87 -4.02
N ILE A 12 -11.88 6.01 -3.52
CA ILE A 12 -10.98 6.15 -2.37
C ILE A 12 -11.73 6.77 -1.19
N GLY A 13 -11.70 6.12 -0.04
CA GLY A 13 -12.41 6.56 1.16
C GLY A 13 -13.79 5.92 1.32
N GLY A 14 -14.55 6.35 2.32
CA GLY A 14 -15.78 5.68 2.74
C GLY A 14 -15.50 4.24 3.20
N ASN A 15 -16.36 3.32 2.80
CA ASN A 15 -16.22 1.88 3.06
C ASN A 15 -15.57 1.13 1.89
N ASN A 16 -14.89 1.83 0.97
CA ASN A 16 -14.21 1.17 -0.14
C ASN A 16 -12.91 0.51 0.33
N PRO A 17 -12.45 -0.53 -0.35
CA PRO A 17 -11.17 -1.19 -0.06
C PRO A 17 -9.99 -0.21 -0.05
N ILE A 18 -8.99 -0.52 0.74
CA ILE A 18 -7.77 0.28 0.83
C ILE A 18 -6.94 0.07 -0.45
N ILE A 19 -6.58 1.16 -1.12
CA ILE A 19 -5.88 1.11 -2.40
C ILE A 19 -4.36 1.11 -2.18
N ILE A 20 -3.68 0.13 -2.77
CA ILE A 20 -2.22 0.05 -2.79
C ILE A 20 -1.69 0.93 -3.93
N GLN A 21 -0.90 1.93 -3.56
CA GLN A 21 -0.21 2.81 -4.49
C GLN A 21 1.30 2.56 -4.46
N SER A 22 1.97 2.58 -5.62
CA SER A 22 3.42 2.67 -5.71
C SER A 22 3.85 3.90 -6.53
N MET A 23 5.13 3.99 -6.82
CA MET A 23 5.72 5.09 -7.59
C MET A 23 6.81 4.56 -8.50
N THR A 24 6.83 5.03 -9.75
CA THR A 24 7.93 4.71 -10.67
C THR A 24 9.23 5.37 -10.20
N ASN A 25 10.34 4.71 -10.46
CA ASN A 25 11.68 5.27 -10.30
C ASN A 25 12.38 5.50 -11.65
N THR A 26 11.65 5.36 -12.76
CA THR A 26 12.10 5.70 -14.11
C THR A 26 12.07 7.21 -14.34
N ASN A 27 12.81 7.67 -15.34
CA ASN A 27 12.61 9.02 -15.88
C ASN A 27 11.25 9.04 -16.60
N SER A 28 10.31 9.84 -16.11
CA SER A 28 8.94 9.88 -16.66
C SER A 28 8.86 10.41 -18.11
N SER A 29 9.92 11.02 -18.62
CA SER A 29 10.02 11.40 -20.05
C SER A 29 10.37 10.19 -20.94
N ASP A 30 10.85 9.07 -20.36
CA ASP A 30 11.07 7.81 -21.06
C ASP A 30 9.79 6.95 -20.98
N VAL A 31 8.99 7.05 -22.04
CA VAL A 31 7.71 6.37 -22.15
C VAL A 31 7.86 4.85 -22.06
N GLU A 32 8.85 4.28 -22.76
CA GLU A 32 9.04 2.81 -22.81
C GLU A 32 9.41 2.25 -21.44
N ALA A 33 10.41 2.82 -20.78
CA ALA A 33 10.82 2.38 -19.45
C ALA A 33 9.70 2.56 -18.43
N THR A 34 8.95 3.66 -18.50
CA THR A 34 7.88 3.96 -17.56
C THR A 34 6.68 3.03 -17.76
N VAL A 35 6.25 2.78 -19.00
CA VAL A 35 5.17 1.82 -19.30
C VAL A 35 5.56 0.41 -18.85
N LYS A 36 6.78 -0.02 -19.14
CA LYS A 36 7.28 -1.34 -18.69
C LYS A 36 7.17 -1.48 -17.18
N GLN A 37 7.66 -0.50 -16.42
CA GLN A 37 7.62 -0.55 -14.95
C GLN A 37 6.20 -0.49 -14.40
N ILE A 38 5.29 0.32 -14.98
CA ILE A 38 3.88 0.36 -14.54
C ILE A 38 3.22 -1.00 -14.76
N ASN A 39 3.46 -1.66 -15.90
CA ASN A 39 2.92 -2.99 -16.18
C ASN A 39 3.52 -4.08 -15.26
N GLU A 40 4.77 -3.94 -14.84
CA GLU A 40 5.36 -4.82 -13.82
C GLU A 40 4.68 -4.62 -12.45
N LEU A 41 4.40 -3.38 -12.06
CA LEU A 41 3.67 -3.06 -10.84
C LEU A 41 2.22 -3.56 -10.87
N GLU A 42 1.53 -3.44 -12.01
CA GLU A 42 0.17 -3.97 -12.21
C GLU A 42 0.12 -5.49 -11.99
N LYS A 43 1.07 -6.23 -12.55
CA LYS A 43 1.16 -7.70 -12.42
C LYS A 43 1.25 -8.18 -10.98
N VAL A 44 1.87 -7.41 -10.10
CA VAL A 44 2.00 -7.77 -8.68
C VAL A 44 0.89 -7.18 -7.81
N GLY A 45 -0.09 -6.49 -8.44
CA GLY A 45 -1.31 -6.02 -7.77
C GLY A 45 -1.25 -4.58 -7.26
N CYS A 46 -0.38 -3.74 -7.83
CA CYS A 46 -0.49 -2.29 -7.67
C CYS A 46 -1.81 -1.82 -8.30
N GLN A 47 -2.48 -0.87 -7.66
CA GLN A 47 -3.77 -0.36 -8.12
C GLN A 47 -3.72 1.10 -8.58
N LEU A 48 -2.69 1.84 -8.18
CA LEU A 48 -2.51 3.26 -8.47
C LEU A 48 -1.02 3.57 -8.56
N VAL A 49 -0.57 4.22 -9.63
CA VAL A 49 0.86 4.51 -9.81
C VAL A 49 1.12 6.02 -9.83
N ARG A 50 2.08 6.46 -9.02
CA ARG A 50 2.58 7.82 -9.03
C ARG A 50 3.86 7.91 -9.87
N MET A 51 3.98 8.96 -10.67
CA MET A 51 5.15 9.28 -11.45
C MET A 51 5.57 10.74 -11.23
N THR A 52 6.86 11.01 -11.22
CA THR A 52 7.40 12.37 -11.04
C THR A 52 7.28 13.16 -12.33
N ILE A 53 6.66 14.34 -12.27
CA ILE A 53 6.54 15.26 -13.38
C ILE A 53 7.38 16.50 -13.08
N ASN A 54 8.62 16.49 -13.52
CA ASN A 54 9.63 17.52 -13.20
C ASN A 54 10.01 18.41 -14.39
N ASN A 55 9.44 18.14 -15.58
CA ASN A 55 9.67 18.94 -16.79
C ASN A 55 8.52 18.73 -17.79
N VAL A 56 8.50 19.57 -18.83
CA VAL A 56 7.47 19.57 -19.88
C VAL A 56 7.39 18.22 -20.60
N LYS A 57 8.52 17.61 -20.95
CA LYS A 57 8.56 16.32 -21.65
C LYS A 57 7.90 15.20 -20.81
N ALA A 58 8.12 15.20 -19.50
CA ALA A 58 7.48 14.24 -18.61
C ALA A 58 5.95 14.46 -18.55
N ALA A 59 5.49 15.71 -18.56
CA ALA A 59 4.07 16.02 -18.59
C ALA A 59 3.41 15.63 -19.93
N GLU A 60 4.06 15.87 -21.05
CA GLU A 60 3.60 15.47 -22.39
C GLU A 60 3.56 13.95 -22.56
N ALA A 61 4.53 13.22 -21.95
CA ALA A 61 4.60 11.76 -22.00
C ALA A 61 3.39 11.08 -21.35
N ILE A 62 2.68 11.74 -20.44
CA ILE A 62 1.47 11.20 -19.76
C ILE A 62 0.46 10.69 -20.80
N LYS A 63 0.22 11.45 -21.85
CA LYS A 63 -0.77 11.10 -22.90
C LYS A 63 -0.46 9.77 -23.57
N GLU A 64 0.83 9.51 -23.85
CA GLU A 64 1.24 8.28 -24.51
C GLU A 64 1.30 7.11 -23.53
N ILE A 65 1.80 7.35 -22.31
CA ILE A 65 1.82 6.35 -21.23
C ILE A 65 0.40 5.83 -20.94
N LYS A 66 -0.57 6.74 -20.80
CA LYS A 66 -1.98 6.39 -20.52
C LYS A 66 -2.63 5.52 -21.56
N LYS A 67 -2.24 5.59 -22.82
CA LYS A 67 -2.76 4.69 -23.87
C LYS A 67 -2.29 3.24 -23.71
N ARG A 68 -1.24 3.01 -22.96
CA ARG A 68 -0.50 1.74 -22.90
C ARG A 68 -0.54 1.07 -21.52
N VAL A 69 -1.21 1.71 -20.55
CA VAL A 69 -1.36 1.19 -19.18
C VAL A 69 -2.82 1.24 -18.74
N ASN A 70 -3.22 0.30 -17.87
CA ASN A 70 -4.60 0.23 -17.36
C ASN A 70 -4.75 0.96 -16.01
N LEU A 71 -3.66 1.09 -15.26
CA LEU A 71 -3.70 1.68 -13.92
C LEU A 71 -3.91 3.20 -13.99
N PRO A 72 -4.73 3.77 -13.10
CA PRO A 72 -4.80 5.21 -12.92
C PRO A 72 -3.44 5.78 -12.51
N LEU A 73 -3.13 6.98 -13.01
CA LEU A 73 -1.85 7.64 -12.81
C LEU A 73 -1.96 8.88 -11.94
N VAL A 74 -0.93 9.11 -11.13
CA VAL A 74 -0.80 10.30 -10.26
C VAL A 74 0.42 11.10 -10.69
N ALA A 75 0.23 12.36 -11.07
CA ALA A 75 1.34 13.28 -11.30
C ALA A 75 1.84 13.87 -9.99
N ASP A 76 3.11 13.66 -9.71
CA ASP A 76 3.80 14.26 -8.57
C ASP A 76 4.48 15.55 -9.01
N ILE A 77 3.88 16.68 -8.66
CA ILE A 77 4.29 18.01 -9.08
C ILE A 77 5.02 18.72 -7.94
N HIS A 78 6.19 19.25 -8.26
CA HIS A 78 6.98 20.07 -7.36
C HIS A 78 7.28 21.42 -8.02
N PHE A 79 7.09 22.51 -7.28
CA PHE A 79 7.48 23.90 -7.58
C PHE A 79 6.80 24.59 -8.78
N ASP A 80 6.55 23.92 -9.90
CA ASP A 80 6.00 24.56 -11.10
C ASP A 80 4.54 24.17 -11.35
N TYR A 81 3.61 25.10 -11.08
CA TYR A 81 2.18 24.89 -11.30
C TYR A 81 1.82 24.64 -12.78
N ARG A 82 2.66 25.14 -13.74
CA ARG A 82 2.40 24.93 -15.18
C ARG A 82 2.50 23.47 -15.57
N LEU A 83 3.36 22.70 -14.89
CA LEU A 83 3.45 21.25 -15.08
C LEU A 83 2.19 20.55 -14.59
N ALA A 84 1.53 21.06 -13.54
CA ALA A 84 0.25 20.55 -13.10
C ALA A 84 -0.85 20.77 -14.16
N LEU A 85 -0.91 21.98 -14.74
CA LEU A 85 -1.86 22.29 -15.82
C LEU A 85 -1.62 21.38 -17.04
N LEU A 86 -0.37 21.22 -17.45
CA LEU A 86 -0.02 20.37 -18.58
C LEU A 86 -0.31 18.89 -18.32
N ALA A 87 -0.09 18.41 -17.08
CA ALA A 87 -0.46 17.05 -16.70
C ALA A 87 -1.99 16.82 -16.77
N ILE A 88 -2.79 17.82 -16.36
CA ILE A 88 -4.26 17.80 -16.48
C ILE A 88 -4.69 17.71 -17.95
N GLU A 89 -4.11 18.54 -18.82
CA GLU A 89 -4.38 18.52 -20.26
C GLU A 89 -4.05 17.17 -20.91
N ASN A 90 -2.97 16.52 -20.47
CA ASN A 90 -2.56 15.21 -20.97
C ASN A 90 -3.30 14.04 -20.31
N GLY A 91 -4.31 14.30 -19.48
CA GLY A 91 -5.27 13.31 -19.00
C GLY A 91 -4.81 12.51 -17.79
N ILE A 92 -4.05 13.11 -16.87
CA ILE A 92 -3.71 12.49 -15.57
C ILE A 92 -4.98 12.23 -14.75
N ASP A 93 -4.96 11.20 -13.89
CA ASP A 93 -6.12 10.84 -13.08
C ASP A 93 -6.13 11.48 -11.69
N LYS A 94 -4.98 11.90 -11.19
CA LYS A 94 -4.83 12.58 -9.89
C LYS A 94 -3.57 13.44 -9.88
N LEU A 95 -3.62 14.56 -9.19
CA LEU A 95 -2.44 15.35 -8.86
C LEU A 95 -1.95 15.03 -7.43
N ARG A 96 -0.66 15.08 -7.20
CA ARG A 96 -0.06 15.24 -5.89
C ARG A 96 0.75 16.52 -5.88
N ILE A 97 0.36 17.43 -5.02
CA ILE A 97 1.05 18.70 -4.83
C ILE A 97 1.24 18.98 -3.34
N ASN A 98 2.19 19.86 -3.03
CA ASN A 98 2.15 20.65 -1.82
C ASN A 98 1.79 22.08 -2.26
N PRO A 99 0.57 22.58 -1.96
CA PRO A 99 0.13 23.90 -2.42
C PRO A 99 1.09 25.04 -2.05
N GLY A 100 1.77 24.94 -0.90
CA GLY A 100 2.79 25.91 -0.48
C GLY A 100 4.04 25.95 -1.35
N ASN A 101 4.29 24.92 -2.16
CA ASN A 101 5.51 24.84 -2.99
C ASN A 101 5.27 25.17 -4.46
N ILE A 102 4.01 25.35 -4.91
CA ILE A 102 3.71 25.61 -6.34
C ILE A 102 3.50 27.09 -6.66
N GLY A 103 3.82 27.95 -5.72
CA GLY A 103 3.81 29.42 -5.89
C GLY A 103 2.69 30.12 -5.12
N SER A 104 2.18 31.23 -5.68
CA SER A 104 1.15 32.04 -5.04
C SER A 104 -0.22 31.38 -5.01
N ASP A 105 -1.13 31.88 -4.15
CA ASP A 105 -2.56 31.49 -4.11
C ASP A 105 -3.21 31.55 -5.51
N GLU A 106 -2.81 32.50 -6.36
CA GLU A 106 -3.27 32.65 -7.74
C GLU A 106 -2.89 31.42 -8.60
N ASN A 107 -1.67 30.89 -8.43
CA ASN A 107 -1.23 29.70 -9.14
C ASN A 107 -1.97 28.45 -8.64
N VAL A 108 -2.17 28.35 -7.33
CA VAL A 108 -2.99 27.28 -6.74
C VAL A 108 -4.41 27.33 -7.30
N LYS A 109 -5.03 28.53 -7.38
CA LYS A 109 -6.35 28.74 -7.96
C LYS A 109 -6.45 28.22 -9.39
N LYS A 110 -5.48 28.55 -10.26
CA LYS A 110 -5.44 28.06 -11.66
C LYS A 110 -5.42 26.53 -11.72
N VAL A 111 -4.59 25.89 -10.89
CA VAL A 111 -4.52 24.43 -10.84
C VAL A 111 -5.84 23.82 -10.36
N VAL A 112 -6.45 24.40 -9.32
CA VAL A 112 -7.73 23.96 -8.76
C VAL A 112 -8.85 24.09 -9.77
N GLU A 113 -8.93 25.20 -10.51
CA GLU A 113 -9.95 25.42 -11.55
C GLU A 113 -9.82 24.40 -12.68
N ALA A 114 -8.62 24.18 -13.20
CA ALA A 114 -8.35 23.18 -14.22
C ALA A 114 -8.66 21.75 -13.73
N ALA A 115 -8.28 21.41 -12.49
CA ALA A 115 -8.54 20.10 -11.89
C ALA A 115 -10.05 19.86 -11.72
N ARG A 116 -10.81 20.88 -11.29
CA ARG A 116 -12.27 20.81 -11.14
C ARG A 116 -12.98 20.60 -12.48
N GLU A 117 -12.59 21.33 -13.53
CA GLU A 117 -13.17 21.16 -14.89
C GLU A 117 -13.04 19.73 -15.43
N LYS A 118 -11.94 19.05 -15.09
CA LYS A 118 -11.63 17.68 -15.53
C LYS A 118 -11.99 16.61 -14.50
N ASN A 119 -12.56 17.00 -13.34
CA ASN A 119 -12.85 16.10 -12.21
C ASN A 119 -11.61 15.33 -11.72
N ILE A 120 -10.46 15.99 -11.66
CA ILE A 120 -9.18 15.41 -11.23
C ILE A 120 -8.96 15.76 -9.77
N PRO A 121 -8.92 14.78 -8.85
CA PRO A 121 -8.69 15.03 -7.44
C PRO A 121 -7.24 15.43 -7.15
N ILE A 122 -7.07 16.15 -6.05
CA ILE A 122 -5.78 16.64 -5.60
C ILE A 122 -5.41 15.97 -4.27
N ARG A 123 -4.22 15.38 -4.21
CA ARG A 123 -3.64 14.97 -2.93
C ARG A 123 -2.70 16.05 -2.41
N ILE A 124 -3.03 16.57 -1.25
CA ILE A 124 -2.15 17.42 -0.44
C ILE A 124 -1.10 16.51 0.21
N GLY A 125 0.18 16.78 -0.08
CA GLY A 125 1.29 15.99 0.46
C GLY A 125 2.19 16.81 1.37
N VAL A 126 1.96 16.75 2.68
CA VAL A 126 2.83 17.37 3.68
C VAL A 126 3.89 16.37 4.13
N ASN A 127 5.14 16.80 4.17
CA ASN A 127 6.25 16.03 4.75
C ASN A 127 6.89 16.86 5.87
N SER A 128 7.42 16.19 6.89
CA SER A 128 8.12 16.87 8.00
C SER A 128 9.28 17.76 7.58
N GLY A 129 9.89 17.47 6.43
CA GLY A 129 10.98 18.28 5.85
C GLY A 129 10.53 19.44 4.94
N SER A 130 9.22 19.63 4.73
CA SER A 130 8.66 20.66 3.83
C SER A 130 7.49 21.42 4.44
N ILE A 131 7.50 21.59 5.76
CA ILE A 131 6.55 22.43 6.50
C ILE A 131 6.87 23.91 6.21
N GLU A 132 5.86 24.74 6.10
CA GLU A 132 5.95 26.18 5.85
C GLU A 132 6.78 26.87 6.92
N LYS A 133 7.54 27.91 6.49
CA LYS A 133 8.50 28.60 7.33
C LYS A 133 7.84 29.27 8.54
N GLU A 134 6.69 29.87 8.34
CA GLU A 134 5.92 30.54 9.39
C GLU A 134 5.43 29.55 10.45
N ILE A 135 5.04 28.34 10.03
CA ILE A 135 4.61 27.27 10.95
C ILE A 135 5.83 26.73 11.70
N LEU A 136 6.98 26.54 11.03
CA LEU A 136 8.22 26.13 11.70
C LEU A 136 8.72 27.17 12.70
N GLU A 137 8.62 28.46 12.41
CA GLU A 137 8.97 29.54 13.33
C GLU A 137 8.09 29.50 14.59
N LYS A 138 6.78 29.24 14.45
CA LYS A 138 5.84 29.08 15.55
C LYS A 138 6.18 27.89 16.45
N TYR A 139 6.49 26.73 15.88
CA TYR A 139 6.73 25.49 16.62
C TYR A 139 8.21 25.20 16.88
N ARG A 140 9.13 25.96 16.31
CA ARG A 140 10.61 25.85 16.41
C ARG A 140 11.21 24.57 15.86
N LYS A 141 10.41 23.54 15.58
CA LYS A 141 10.83 22.24 15.02
C LYS A 141 9.64 21.52 14.38
N PRO A 142 9.88 20.56 13.49
CA PRO A 142 8.84 19.65 13.04
C PRO A 142 8.26 18.87 14.23
N CYS A 143 6.94 18.93 14.39
CA CYS A 143 6.19 18.20 15.42
C CYS A 143 4.82 17.83 14.89
N VAL A 144 4.04 17.09 15.67
CA VAL A 144 2.68 16.65 15.31
C VAL A 144 1.80 17.85 14.98
N GLU A 145 1.82 18.88 15.82
CA GLU A 145 1.03 20.11 15.66
C GLU A 145 1.39 20.84 14.37
N ALA A 146 2.68 20.98 14.07
CA ALA A 146 3.16 21.65 12.86
C ALA A 146 2.72 20.92 11.59
N LEU A 147 2.81 19.56 11.57
CA LEU A 147 2.35 18.75 10.44
C LEU A 147 0.84 18.91 10.21
N VAL A 148 0.05 18.85 11.29
CA VAL A 148 -1.40 18.95 11.20
C VAL A 148 -1.82 20.36 10.79
N GLU A 149 -1.21 21.42 11.37
CA GLU A 149 -1.50 22.80 11.00
C GLU A 149 -1.18 23.07 9.53
N SER A 150 -0.02 22.59 9.03
CA SER A 150 0.35 22.68 7.62
C SER A 150 -0.68 22.00 6.72
N ALA A 151 -1.11 20.80 7.06
CA ALA A 151 -2.11 20.10 6.26
C ALA A 151 -3.46 20.82 6.25
N LEU A 152 -3.93 21.30 7.41
CA LEU A 152 -5.18 22.08 7.51
C LEU A 152 -5.10 23.40 6.77
N TYR A 153 -3.96 24.09 6.80
CA TYR A 153 -3.75 25.30 6.02
C TYR A 153 -3.99 25.04 4.52
N HIS A 154 -3.38 23.98 3.97
CA HIS A 154 -3.54 23.63 2.57
C HIS A 154 -4.95 23.14 2.21
N VAL A 155 -5.61 22.42 3.12
CA VAL A 155 -7.02 22.04 2.95
C VAL A 155 -7.89 23.30 2.82
N ARG A 156 -7.77 24.23 3.76
CA ARG A 156 -8.53 25.49 3.74
C ARG A 156 -8.27 26.33 2.50
N LEU A 157 -7.02 26.30 1.99
CA LEU A 157 -6.66 27.00 0.76
C LEU A 157 -7.40 26.42 -0.46
N LEU A 158 -7.53 25.09 -0.57
CA LEU A 158 -8.30 24.48 -1.65
C LEU A 158 -9.81 24.71 -1.45
N GLU A 159 -10.31 24.59 -0.23
CA GLU A 159 -11.72 24.87 0.11
C GLU A 159 -12.11 26.32 -0.19
N LYS A 160 -11.22 27.30 0.02
CA LYS A 160 -11.40 28.72 -0.37
C LYS A 160 -11.73 28.88 -1.85
N PHE A 161 -11.24 27.97 -2.69
CA PHE A 161 -11.52 27.92 -4.13
C PHE A 161 -12.65 26.93 -4.50
N ASN A 162 -13.47 26.52 -3.51
CA ASN A 162 -14.57 25.56 -3.69
C ASN A 162 -14.12 24.22 -4.28
N PHE A 163 -12.98 23.69 -3.80
CA PHE A 163 -12.46 22.39 -4.20
C PHE A 163 -12.45 21.40 -3.03
N PHE A 164 -13.13 20.26 -3.19
CA PHE A 164 -13.36 19.29 -2.14
C PHE A 164 -12.97 17.85 -2.50
N ASP A 165 -12.51 17.60 -3.72
CA ASP A 165 -11.96 16.29 -4.13
C ASP A 165 -10.51 16.15 -3.66
N ILE A 166 -10.35 16.14 -2.33
CA ILE A 166 -9.06 16.21 -1.64
C ILE A 166 -8.74 14.86 -0.98
N ILE A 167 -7.47 14.46 -1.10
CA ILE A 167 -6.86 13.38 -0.32
C ILE A 167 -5.70 14.01 0.46
N ILE A 168 -5.42 13.56 1.68
CA ILE A 168 -4.38 14.15 2.52
C ILE A 168 -3.32 13.11 2.86
N SER A 169 -2.06 13.53 2.88
CA SER A 169 -0.96 12.72 3.41
C SER A 169 -0.01 13.55 4.26
N LEU A 170 0.30 13.04 5.48
CA LEU A 170 1.26 13.62 6.41
C LEU A 170 2.39 12.60 6.61
N LYS A 171 3.54 12.85 6.01
CA LYS A 171 4.64 11.90 6.04
C LYS A 171 5.79 12.39 6.90
N SER A 172 6.37 11.45 7.65
CA SER A 172 7.60 11.64 8.40
C SER A 172 8.43 10.35 8.38
N SER A 173 9.73 10.48 8.54
CA SER A 173 10.64 9.36 8.81
C SER A 173 10.56 8.89 10.26
N ASN A 174 10.03 9.74 11.16
CA ASN A 174 9.70 9.38 12.55
C ASN A 174 8.31 8.76 12.59
N VAL A 175 8.26 7.45 12.76
CA VAL A 175 7.02 6.66 12.75
C VAL A 175 6.03 7.11 13.83
N LYS A 176 6.50 7.35 15.06
CA LYS A 176 5.65 7.78 16.17
C LYS A 176 4.97 9.11 15.85
N MET A 177 5.74 10.11 15.45
CA MET A 177 5.22 11.42 15.07
C MET A 177 4.22 11.32 13.91
N MET A 178 4.49 10.48 12.92
CA MET A 178 3.58 10.24 11.80
C MET A 178 2.24 9.67 12.28
N VAL A 179 2.27 8.61 13.08
CA VAL A 179 1.05 7.97 13.61
C VAL A 179 0.22 8.96 14.41
N GLU A 180 0.85 9.71 15.33
CA GLU A 180 0.15 10.73 16.14
C GLU A 180 -0.46 11.84 15.26
N ALA A 181 0.25 12.29 14.21
CA ALA A 181 -0.25 13.31 13.28
C ALA A 181 -1.48 12.81 12.49
N TYR A 182 -1.46 11.56 12.00
CA TYR A 182 -2.61 10.98 11.33
C TYR A 182 -3.81 10.75 12.25
N ARG A 183 -3.61 10.30 13.48
CA ARG A 183 -4.66 10.18 14.49
C ARG A 183 -5.31 11.55 14.77
N LYS A 184 -4.49 12.59 14.92
CA LYS A 184 -4.98 13.94 15.17
C LYS A 184 -5.76 14.50 13.98
N ILE A 185 -5.24 14.40 12.74
CA ILE A 185 -5.94 14.96 11.59
C ILE A 185 -7.20 14.19 11.25
N SER A 186 -7.25 12.87 11.48
CA SER A 186 -8.44 12.04 11.19
C SER A 186 -9.67 12.45 12.00
N SER A 187 -9.47 13.09 13.16
CA SER A 187 -10.56 13.64 13.98
C SER A 187 -11.00 15.06 13.57
N LEU A 188 -10.23 15.73 12.70
CA LEU A 188 -10.45 17.13 12.32
C LEU A 188 -11.02 17.31 10.92
N VAL A 189 -10.90 16.26 10.07
CA VAL A 189 -11.34 16.30 8.67
C VAL A 189 -12.01 14.99 8.27
N ASP A 190 -12.88 15.05 7.27
CA ASP A 190 -13.54 13.88 6.67
C ASP A 190 -12.95 13.48 5.31
N TYR A 191 -11.78 13.99 4.94
CA TYR A 191 -11.07 13.64 3.72
C TYR A 191 -10.34 12.31 3.83
N PRO A 192 -10.30 11.49 2.75
CA PRO A 192 -9.52 10.26 2.74
C PRO A 192 -8.03 10.52 3.01
N LEU A 193 -7.41 9.63 3.77
CA LEU A 193 -5.99 9.73 4.13
C LEU A 193 -5.15 8.73 3.34
N HIS A 194 -4.01 9.19 2.82
CA HIS A 194 -3.00 8.37 2.16
C HIS A 194 -1.84 8.12 3.10
N LEU A 195 -1.69 6.88 3.54
CA LEU A 195 -0.69 6.48 4.52
C LEU A 195 0.68 6.19 3.90
N GLY A 196 1.73 6.36 4.66
CA GLY A 196 3.08 5.94 4.29
C GLY A 196 4.16 6.63 5.10
N VAL A 197 5.19 5.87 5.45
CA VAL A 197 6.43 6.39 6.04
C VAL A 197 7.32 6.90 4.93
N THR A 198 7.92 8.09 5.08
CA THR A 198 8.92 8.60 4.14
C THR A 198 10.32 8.22 4.61
N GLU A 199 11.26 8.04 3.66
CA GLU A 199 12.65 7.71 3.99
C GLU A 199 12.77 6.50 4.94
N ALA A 200 11.99 5.46 4.66
CA ALA A 200 11.88 4.32 5.56
C ALA A 200 13.18 3.49 5.62
N GLY A 201 13.97 3.49 4.54
CA GLY A 201 15.26 2.81 4.47
C GLY A 201 15.24 1.58 3.56
N THR A 202 16.25 0.72 3.73
CA THR A 202 16.40 -0.54 2.98
C THR A 202 15.29 -1.54 3.28
N LYS A 203 15.21 -2.64 2.52
CA LYS A 203 14.13 -3.62 2.56
C LYS A 203 13.72 -4.01 3.98
N PHE A 204 14.64 -4.47 4.83
CA PHE A 204 14.30 -4.91 6.19
C PHE A 204 13.82 -3.76 7.07
N GLN A 205 14.61 -2.70 7.21
CA GLN A 205 14.28 -1.57 8.08
C GLN A 205 13.02 -0.84 7.59
N GLY A 206 12.91 -0.64 6.27
CA GLY A 206 11.76 0.02 5.66
C GLY A 206 10.48 -0.79 5.81
N THR A 207 10.55 -2.13 5.73
CA THR A 207 9.41 -3.02 6.00
C THR A 207 8.95 -2.88 7.44
N VAL A 208 9.85 -2.95 8.42
CA VAL A 208 9.50 -2.81 9.85
C VAL A 208 8.85 -1.45 10.13
N LYS A 209 9.45 -0.35 9.65
CA LYS A 209 8.90 1.00 9.84
C LYS A 209 7.51 1.15 9.18
N SER A 210 7.35 0.62 7.98
CA SER A 210 6.08 0.68 7.23
C SER A 210 5.00 -0.17 7.89
N ALA A 211 5.34 -1.39 8.31
CA ALA A 211 4.41 -2.28 9.00
C ALA A 211 3.91 -1.66 10.30
N ILE A 212 4.80 -1.08 11.11
CA ILE A 212 4.42 -0.40 12.36
C ILE A 212 3.59 0.86 12.06
N GLY A 213 4.09 1.74 11.19
CA GLY A 213 3.47 3.05 10.96
C GLY A 213 2.13 2.96 10.22
N ILE A 214 2.06 2.17 9.17
CA ILE A 214 0.82 1.97 8.40
C ILE A 214 -0.11 1.06 9.19
N GLY A 215 0.39 -0.06 9.75
CA GLY A 215 -0.41 -1.03 10.48
C GLY A 215 -1.11 -0.42 11.69
N ALA A 216 -0.41 0.39 12.51
CA ALA A 216 -1.03 1.06 13.65
C ALA A 216 -2.22 1.93 13.26
N LEU A 217 -2.16 2.63 12.12
CA LEU A 217 -3.25 3.46 11.63
C LEU A 217 -4.41 2.63 11.04
N LEU A 218 -4.09 1.56 10.33
CA LEU A 218 -5.11 0.67 9.77
C LEU A 218 -5.91 -0.06 10.86
N VAL A 219 -5.26 -0.46 11.96
CA VAL A 219 -5.95 -1.02 13.15
C VAL A 219 -6.93 -0.01 13.75
N ASP A 220 -6.62 1.28 13.72
CA ASP A 220 -7.52 2.35 14.16
C ASP A 220 -8.62 2.68 13.13
N GLY A 221 -8.68 1.99 11.98
CA GLY A 221 -9.59 2.30 10.87
C GLY A 221 -9.22 3.56 10.09
N ILE A 222 -7.98 4.04 10.21
CA ILE A 222 -7.46 5.24 9.58
C ILE A 222 -6.68 4.87 8.32
N GLY A 223 -7.10 5.38 7.15
CA GLY A 223 -6.41 5.21 5.88
C GLY A 223 -7.32 4.70 4.78
N ALA A 224 -7.20 5.28 3.59
CA ALA A 224 -7.95 4.88 2.40
C ALA A 224 -7.04 4.44 1.25
N THR A 225 -5.79 4.89 1.27
CA THR A 225 -4.73 4.42 0.37
C THR A 225 -3.42 4.34 1.13
N LEU A 226 -2.51 3.49 0.70
CA LEU A 226 -1.18 3.39 1.30
C LEU A 226 -0.07 3.28 0.26
N ARG A 227 1.15 3.70 0.66
CA ARG A 227 2.38 3.41 -0.06
C ARG A 227 3.49 3.03 0.90
N VAL A 228 4.03 1.84 0.76
CA VAL A 228 5.30 1.45 1.35
C VAL A 228 6.42 2.11 0.55
N SER A 229 7.46 2.63 1.20
CA SER A 229 8.61 3.27 0.56
C SER A 229 9.89 2.55 0.96
N LEU A 230 10.56 1.93 0.00
CA LEU A 230 11.79 1.18 0.23
C LEU A 230 12.90 1.71 -0.69
N THR A 231 14.13 1.63 -0.22
CA THR A 231 15.33 1.76 -1.08
C THR A 231 15.55 0.40 -1.77
N GLU A 232 14.64 0.07 -2.70
CA GLU A 232 14.56 -1.23 -3.37
C GLU A 232 13.74 -1.10 -4.68
N ASN A 233 13.63 -2.19 -5.45
CA ASN A 233 12.70 -2.25 -6.58
C ASN A 233 11.26 -1.98 -6.11
N PRO A 234 10.50 -1.10 -6.78
CA PRO A 234 9.12 -0.78 -6.39
C PRO A 234 8.15 -1.98 -6.30
N VAL A 235 8.45 -3.08 -6.98
CA VAL A 235 7.70 -4.35 -6.85
C VAL A 235 7.71 -4.87 -5.41
N GLU A 236 8.83 -4.71 -4.70
CA GLU A 236 8.95 -5.14 -3.30
C GLU A 236 8.07 -4.29 -2.36
N GLU A 237 7.85 -3.01 -2.69
CA GLU A 237 6.92 -2.14 -1.96
C GLU A 237 5.49 -2.71 -1.97
N ILE A 238 5.05 -3.27 -3.12
CA ILE A 238 3.71 -3.87 -3.27
C ILE A 238 3.57 -5.16 -2.48
N LYS A 239 4.60 -6.00 -2.48
CA LYS A 239 4.59 -7.24 -1.67
C LYS A 239 4.42 -6.93 -0.19
N VAL A 240 5.19 -5.97 0.34
CA VAL A 240 5.08 -5.54 1.74
C VAL A 240 3.71 -4.89 2.02
N ALA A 241 3.18 -4.09 1.10
CA ALA A 241 1.87 -3.48 1.25
C ALA A 241 0.75 -4.52 1.33
N LYS A 242 0.78 -5.54 0.47
CA LYS A 242 -0.16 -6.67 0.49
C LYS A 242 -0.06 -7.45 1.79
N GLU A 243 1.17 -7.71 2.26
CA GLU A 243 1.37 -8.44 3.51
C GLU A 243 0.80 -7.67 4.72
N ILE A 244 1.00 -6.33 4.79
CA ILE A 244 0.38 -5.50 5.83
C ILE A 244 -1.15 -5.62 5.82
N LEU A 245 -1.78 -5.54 4.64
CA LEU A 245 -3.24 -5.67 4.53
C LEU A 245 -3.73 -7.07 4.88
N LYS A 246 -3.00 -8.10 4.47
CA LYS A 246 -3.33 -9.50 4.73
C LYS A 246 -3.29 -9.83 6.23
N VAL A 247 -2.20 -9.47 6.91
CA VAL A 247 -2.03 -9.70 8.37
C VAL A 247 -3.08 -8.97 9.20
N LEU A 248 -3.68 -7.91 8.67
CA LEU A 248 -4.76 -7.15 9.33
C LEU A 248 -6.17 -7.56 8.88
N ASP A 249 -6.32 -8.64 8.13
CA ASP A 249 -7.60 -9.08 7.55
C ASP A 249 -8.31 -8.02 6.68
N LEU A 250 -7.54 -7.06 6.13
CA LEU A 250 -8.02 -5.99 5.25
C LEU A 250 -7.86 -6.29 3.76
N SER A 251 -7.48 -7.54 3.41
CA SER A 251 -7.43 -8.06 2.04
C SER A 251 -8.45 -9.20 1.90
N ASP A 252 -9.15 -9.21 0.76
CA ASP A 252 -10.04 -10.33 0.39
C ASP A 252 -9.31 -11.40 -0.43
N GLU A 253 -8.01 -11.23 -0.67
CA GLU A 253 -7.18 -12.13 -1.47
C GLU A 253 -5.90 -12.54 -0.72
N GLY A 254 -5.37 -13.72 -1.07
CA GLY A 254 -4.07 -14.22 -0.66
C GLY A 254 -4.09 -15.19 0.51
N VAL A 255 -3.01 -15.96 0.61
CA VAL A 255 -2.84 -17.00 1.62
C VAL A 255 -2.03 -16.46 2.79
N GLU A 256 -2.54 -16.62 4.00
CA GLU A 256 -1.79 -16.37 5.24
C GLU A 256 -1.09 -17.65 5.67
N ILE A 257 0.24 -17.59 5.81
CA ILE A 257 1.03 -18.72 6.31
C ILE A 257 1.30 -18.55 7.80
N ILE A 258 0.84 -19.52 8.58
CA ILE A 258 1.06 -19.59 10.02
C ILE A 258 2.09 -20.68 10.28
N SER A 259 3.31 -20.32 10.66
CA SER A 259 4.35 -21.30 10.99
C SER A 259 4.80 -21.17 12.44
N CYS A 260 5.02 -22.31 13.11
CA CYS A 260 5.58 -22.27 14.44
C CYS A 260 7.08 -21.87 14.39
N PRO A 261 7.59 -21.22 15.45
CA PRO A 261 9.02 -20.98 15.57
C PRO A 261 9.76 -22.32 15.76
N THR A 262 10.96 -22.43 15.18
CA THR A 262 11.81 -23.59 15.43
C THR A 262 12.16 -23.71 16.91
N CYS A 263 11.99 -24.91 17.48
CA CYS A 263 12.34 -25.20 18.88
C CYS A 263 12.95 -26.61 18.99
N GLY A 264 13.36 -27.01 20.19
CA GLY A 264 13.96 -28.33 20.43
C GLY A 264 13.05 -29.54 20.12
N ARG A 265 11.78 -29.32 19.80
CA ARG A 265 10.82 -30.36 19.37
C ARG A 265 10.70 -30.48 17.86
N THR A 266 11.33 -29.57 17.10
CA THR A 266 11.28 -29.61 15.61
C THR A 266 12.12 -30.80 15.12
N GLU A 267 11.48 -31.67 14.35
CA GLU A 267 12.10 -32.93 13.88
C GLU A 267 12.35 -32.95 12.38
N ILE A 268 11.99 -31.89 11.67
CA ILE A 268 12.09 -31.74 10.19
C ILE A 268 12.78 -30.44 9.81
N ASP A 269 13.11 -30.25 8.54
CA ASP A 269 13.47 -28.94 7.99
C ASP A 269 12.25 -28.03 7.86
N LEU A 270 11.76 -27.54 9.01
CA LEU A 270 10.60 -26.65 9.07
C LEU A 270 10.82 -25.33 8.31
N ILE A 271 12.03 -24.78 8.35
CA ILE A 271 12.36 -23.52 7.68
C ILE A 271 12.24 -23.69 6.18
N GLY A 272 12.82 -24.76 5.64
CA GLY A 272 12.72 -25.09 4.21
C GLY A 272 11.29 -25.34 3.77
N LEU A 273 10.54 -26.13 4.53
CA LEU A 273 9.14 -26.44 4.23
C LEU A 273 8.25 -25.19 4.25
N ALA A 274 8.38 -24.32 5.27
CA ALA A 274 7.59 -23.09 5.37
C ALA A 274 7.86 -22.16 4.18
N LYS A 275 9.12 -22.00 3.76
CA LYS A 275 9.47 -21.21 2.58
C LYS A 275 8.89 -21.79 1.30
N GLN A 276 8.94 -23.11 1.12
CA GLN A 276 8.34 -23.76 -0.06
C GLN A 276 6.83 -23.56 -0.10
N VAL A 277 6.14 -23.64 1.04
CA VAL A 277 4.71 -23.36 1.12
C VAL A 277 4.41 -21.89 0.81
N GLU A 278 5.22 -20.96 1.32
CA GLU A 278 5.08 -19.53 1.03
C GLU A 278 5.28 -19.22 -0.46
N GLU A 279 6.32 -19.78 -1.08
CA GLU A 279 6.60 -19.63 -2.51
C GLU A 279 5.49 -20.20 -3.39
N GLU A 280 4.96 -21.38 -3.01
CA GLU A 280 3.89 -22.04 -3.75
C GLU A 280 2.61 -21.21 -3.79
N PHE A 281 2.22 -20.62 -2.67
CA PHE A 281 0.96 -19.88 -2.56
C PHE A 281 1.10 -18.36 -2.66
N GLN A 282 2.28 -17.82 -2.98
CA GLN A 282 2.52 -16.37 -3.05
C GLN A 282 1.62 -15.62 -4.04
N ASN A 283 1.14 -16.28 -5.09
CA ASN A 283 0.29 -15.71 -6.13
C ASN A 283 -1.17 -16.21 -6.07
N GLU A 284 -1.53 -16.97 -5.04
CA GLU A 284 -2.89 -17.46 -4.87
C GLU A 284 -3.84 -16.29 -4.53
N LYS A 285 -4.96 -16.23 -5.24
CA LYS A 285 -5.96 -15.18 -5.08
C LYS A 285 -7.06 -15.51 -4.08
N ASN A 286 -7.31 -16.80 -3.85
CA ASN A 286 -8.30 -17.20 -2.86
C ASN A 286 -7.77 -16.91 -1.46
N LYS A 287 -8.62 -16.38 -0.58
CA LYS A 287 -8.28 -16.11 0.82
C LYS A 287 -8.45 -17.38 1.66
N PHE A 288 -7.36 -17.87 2.23
CA PHE A 288 -7.36 -18.94 3.24
C PHE A 288 -6.07 -18.92 4.06
N LYS A 289 -6.08 -19.66 5.17
CA LYS A 289 -4.92 -19.77 6.08
C LYS A 289 -4.32 -21.16 6.00
N VAL A 290 -2.97 -21.24 5.89
CA VAL A 290 -2.21 -22.50 5.88
C VAL A 290 -1.26 -22.52 7.06
N ALA A 291 -1.37 -23.55 7.90
CA ALA A 291 -0.46 -23.77 9.02
C ALA A 291 0.66 -24.74 8.63
N VAL A 292 1.91 -24.41 9.03
CA VAL A 292 3.10 -25.26 8.85
C VAL A 292 3.75 -25.50 10.20
N MET A 293 3.58 -26.72 10.76
CA MET A 293 4.00 -27.06 12.10
C MET A 293 5.08 -28.14 12.11
N GLY A 294 6.16 -27.87 12.82
CA GLY A 294 7.36 -28.74 12.88
C GLY A 294 7.32 -29.87 13.90
N CYS A 295 6.19 -30.09 14.60
CA CYS A 295 6.00 -31.24 15.48
C CYS A 295 4.50 -31.57 15.59
N VAL A 296 4.20 -32.84 15.90
CA VAL A 296 2.83 -33.34 16.05
C VAL A 296 2.16 -32.96 17.36
N VAL A 297 2.93 -32.48 18.35
CA VAL A 297 2.43 -32.21 19.70
C VAL A 297 1.55 -30.96 19.74
N ASN A 298 1.96 -29.87 19.13
CA ASN A 298 1.21 -28.61 19.14
C ASN A 298 0.45 -28.35 17.84
N GLY A 299 0.76 -29.12 16.78
CA GLY A 299 0.20 -28.91 15.44
C GLY A 299 -1.33 -28.76 15.42
N PRO A 300 -2.11 -29.69 15.96
CA PRO A 300 -3.56 -29.61 15.93
C PRO A 300 -4.17 -28.50 16.78
N GLY A 301 -3.46 -28.03 17.83
CA GLY A 301 -3.95 -26.99 18.74
C GLY A 301 -3.79 -25.58 18.21
N GLU A 302 -2.59 -25.25 17.75
CA GLU A 302 -2.25 -23.92 17.20
C GLU A 302 -2.78 -23.74 15.76
N ALA A 303 -3.05 -24.87 15.09
CA ALA A 303 -3.52 -24.89 13.71
C ALA A 303 -5.05 -24.92 13.57
N ARG A 304 -5.83 -24.87 14.66
CA ARG A 304 -7.30 -24.92 14.61
C ARG A 304 -7.92 -23.77 13.83
N GLU A 305 -7.28 -22.62 13.81
CA GLU A 305 -7.75 -21.44 13.09
C GLU A 305 -7.32 -21.42 11.61
N ALA A 306 -6.48 -22.38 11.20
CA ALA A 306 -6.09 -22.50 9.79
C ALA A 306 -7.08 -23.36 9.02
N ASP A 307 -7.35 -22.96 7.77
CA ASP A 307 -8.20 -23.73 6.88
C ASP A 307 -7.56 -25.05 6.49
N TYR A 308 -6.24 -25.02 6.27
CA TYR A 308 -5.41 -26.18 5.92
C TYR A 308 -4.11 -26.17 6.71
N GLY A 309 -3.46 -27.32 6.84
CA GLY A 309 -2.13 -27.31 7.41
C GLY A 309 -1.42 -28.65 7.37
N ILE A 310 -0.17 -28.55 7.75
CA ILE A 310 0.80 -29.63 7.88
C ILE A 310 1.33 -29.62 9.32
N ALA A 311 1.37 -30.79 9.94
CA ALA A 311 2.15 -31.01 11.15
C ALA A 311 3.05 -32.22 10.93
N ALA A 312 4.37 -32.02 10.98
CA ALA A 312 5.33 -33.04 10.61
C ALA A 312 6.20 -33.48 11.78
N GLY A 313 6.57 -34.78 11.77
CA GLY A 313 7.57 -35.42 12.62
C GLY A 313 8.50 -36.25 11.75
N ARG A 314 9.46 -36.97 12.35
CA ARG A 314 10.50 -37.75 11.62
C ARG A 314 9.89 -38.72 10.61
N GLY A 315 10.08 -38.45 9.32
CA GLY A 315 9.68 -39.30 8.20
C GLY A 315 8.17 -39.37 7.93
N ILE A 316 7.33 -38.85 8.81
CA ILE A 316 5.87 -38.86 8.67
C ILE A 316 5.28 -37.53 9.08
N GLY A 317 4.33 -37.04 8.30
CA GLY A 317 3.53 -35.88 8.66
C GLY A 317 2.05 -36.14 8.50
N ILE A 318 1.27 -35.21 9.00
CA ILE A 318 -0.18 -35.20 8.89
C ILE A 318 -0.63 -33.94 8.15
N LEU A 319 -1.61 -34.11 7.26
CA LEU A 319 -2.37 -33.01 6.71
C LEU A 319 -3.66 -32.89 7.51
N PHE A 320 -4.04 -31.67 7.79
CA PHE A 320 -5.31 -31.35 8.45
C PHE A 320 -6.05 -30.24 7.73
N LYS A 321 -7.36 -30.24 7.92
CA LYS A 321 -8.29 -29.25 7.40
C LYS A 321 -9.22 -28.82 8.54
N LYS A 322 -9.24 -27.51 8.86
CA LYS A 322 -10.05 -26.94 9.94
C LYS A 322 -9.88 -27.70 11.28
N GLY A 323 -8.63 -28.05 11.59
CA GLY A 323 -8.26 -28.76 12.81
C GLY A 323 -8.47 -30.28 12.79
N GLU A 324 -9.09 -30.87 11.76
CA GLU A 324 -9.29 -32.30 11.62
C GLU A 324 -8.21 -32.95 10.75
N VAL A 325 -7.65 -34.08 11.20
CA VAL A 325 -6.64 -34.83 10.44
C VAL A 325 -7.30 -35.50 9.24
N VAL A 326 -6.85 -35.14 8.06
CA VAL A 326 -7.36 -35.66 6.79
C VAL A 326 -6.53 -36.85 6.29
N LYS A 327 -5.18 -36.74 6.39
CA LYS A 327 -4.28 -37.75 5.79
C LYS A 327 -2.94 -37.80 6.54
N LYS A 328 -2.37 -38.99 6.63
CA LYS A 328 -0.97 -39.20 7.01
C LYS A 328 -0.15 -39.42 5.72
N VAL A 329 0.99 -38.75 5.60
CA VAL A 329 1.84 -38.80 4.42
C VAL A 329 3.31 -38.85 4.83
N SER A 330 4.19 -39.31 3.94
CA SER A 330 5.64 -39.19 4.15
C SER A 330 6.06 -37.73 4.11
N GLU A 331 7.11 -37.40 4.86
CA GLU A 331 7.69 -36.04 4.93
C GLU A 331 7.95 -35.46 3.53
N GLU A 332 8.50 -36.26 2.61
CA GLU A 332 8.85 -35.84 1.25
C GLU A 332 7.64 -35.40 0.40
N ASN A 333 6.44 -35.88 0.72
CA ASN A 333 5.24 -35.64 -0.06
C ASN A 333 4.30 -34.58 0.57
N LEU A 334 4.70 -33.97 1.66
CA LEU A 334 3.84 -33.04 2.43
C LEU A 334 3.32 -31.86 1.60
N LEU A 335 4.19 -31.17 0.89
CA LEU A 335 3.83 -30.03 0.04
C LEU A 335 2.91 -30.44 -1.12
N GLU A 336 3.25 -31.50 -1.83
CA GLU A 336 2.49 -32.03 -2.95
C GLU A 336 1.06 -32.43 -2.53
N GLU A 337 0.93 -33.12 -1.43
CA GLU A 337 -0.37 -33.57 -0.93
C GLU A 337 -1.20 -32.43 -0.34
N LEU A 338 -0.56 -31.43 0.25
CA LEU A 338 -1.21 -30.18 0.67
C LEU A 338 -1.78 -29.44 -0.56
N LYS A 339 -0.98 -29.30 -1.63
CA LYS A 339 -1.44 -28.70 -2.89
C LYS A 339 -2.65 -29.41 -3.47
N LYS A 340 -2.62 -30.74 -3.51
CA LYS A 340 -3.76 -31.56 -3.99
C LYS A 340 -5.01 -31.30 -3.18
N LEU A 341 -4.90 -31.36 -1.84
CA LEU A 341 -6.02 -31.13 -0.93
C LEU A 341 -6.65 -29.75 -1.17
N ILE A 342 -5.85 -28.69 -1.22
CA ILE A 342 -6.34 -27.32 -1.43
C ILE A 342 -6.97 -27.18 -2.82
N THR A 343 -6.29 -27.69 -3.87
CA THR A 343 -6.80 -27.60 -5.25
C THR A 343 -8.14 -28.31 -5.44
N GLU A 344 -8.33 -29.47 -4.82
CA GLU A 344 -9.57 -30.23 -4.88
C GLU A 344 -10.71 -29.49 -4.21
N ASP A 345 -10.44 -28.86 -3.08
CA ASP A 345 -11.46 -28.10 -2.36
C ASP A 345 -11.84 -26.80 -3.10
N LEU A 346 -10.86 -26.07 -3.62
CA LEU A 346 -11.12 -24.85 -4.40
C LEU A 346 -11.94 -25.14 -5.67
N LYS A 347 -11.78 -26.33 -6.27
CA LYS A 347 -12.64 -26.76 -7.39
C LYS A 347 -14.08 -27.00 -6.98
N LYS A 348 -14.32 -27.56 -5.77
CA LYS A 348 -15.68 -27.80 -5.25
C LYS A 348 -16.46 -26.51 -4.95
N PHE A 349 -15.77 -25.41 -4.62
CA PHE A 349 -16.39 -24.10 -4.36
C PHE A 349 -16.71 -23.32 -5.64
N LYS A 350 -16.18 -23.73 -6.79
CA LYS A 350 -16.43 -23.09 -8.10
C LYS A 350 -17.59 -23.73 -8.87
N ASN A 351 -18.06 -24.88 -8.44
CA ASN A 351 -19.26 -25.59 -8.94
C ASN A 351 -20.44 -25.39 -7.97
#